data_c38678bcb56976b62134b88eb0b3c770
#
_entry.id   c38678bcb56976b62134b88eb0b3c770
#
_cell.length_a   1.000
_cell.length_b   1.000
_cell.length_c   1.000
_cell.angle_alpha   90.00
_cell.angle_beta   90.00
_cell.angle_gamma   90.00
#
_symmetry.space_group_name_H-M   'P 1'
#
loop_
_entity.id
_entity.type
_entity.pdbx_description
1 polymer ?
#
loop_
_entity_poly.entity_id
_entity_poly.type
_entity_poly.pdbx_seq_one_letter_code
_entity_poly.pdbx_strand_id
1 'polypeptide(L)'
;KNYLNHKDRPQTDCNRVDYTKPRIAVYTCVLGGYDKIARPLCHFDNVDFLLFTDHPQDYQEYADDYQIIGLEADLLSKGNILANRYLKFHPAEFMKDYDYAIYMDGNVRSVGEIRSMINRIPDQTGIAMHNHRERDDIYSEAQACRLLRRGDPEKIAAQMERYRQAGFPEHYGMNEATVICSDLKNKTSIELLDAWWDEFIQSESYRDQLAWPFVLYQNGIPVEAVGNLGNNIYENPKVEMMRHA
;
A
#
# COMPACT_ATOMS: atom_id res chain seq x y z
N LYS A 1 -3.37 -7.19 -24.38
CA LYS A 1 -3.36 -6.25 -23.24
C LYS A 1 -2.30 -5.20 -23.54
N ASN A 2 -2.72 -3.95 -23.74
CA ASN A 2 -1.79 -2.83 -23.87
C ASN A 2 -1.41 -2.40 -22.45
N TYR A 3 -0.19 -2.71 -22.03
CA TYR A 3 0.36 -2.18 -20.78
C TYR A 3 0.87 -0.76 -21.02
N LEU A 4 0.67 0.11 -20.05
CA LEU A 4 1.23 1.46 -20.10
C LEU A 4 2.76 1.38 -20.11
N ASN A 5 3.37 2.14 -21.00
CA ASN A 5 4.82 2.28 -21.04
C ASN A 5 5.24 3.40 -20.10
N HIS A 6 5.69 3.03 -18.89
CA HIS A 6 6.17 3.97 -17.88
C HIS A 6 7.67 4.30 -18.00
N LYS A 7 8.33 3.91 -19.10
CA LYS A 7 9.79 4.08 -19.25
C LYS A 7 10.26 5.53 -19.18
N ASP A 8 9.39 6.46 -19.51
CA ASP A 8 9.70 7.91 -19.58
C ASP A 8 9.29 8.68 -18.32
N ARG A 9 8.78 8.02 -17.27
CA ARG A 9 8.53 8.70 -16.00
C ARG A 9 9.85 9.03 -15.32
N PRO A 10 10.11 10.32 -15.01
CA PRO A 10 11.33 10.69 -14.29
C PRO A 10 11.36 9.93 -12.94
N GLN A 11 12.52 9.38 -12.62
CA GLN A 11 12.73 8.88 -11.27
C GLN A 11 12.81 10.07 -10.34
N THR A 12 12.00 10.07 -9.30
CA THR A 12 12.09 11.04 -8.22
C THR A 12 13.48 10.94 -7.58
N ASP A 13 14.13 12.07 -7.34
CA ASP A 13 15.37 12.09 -6.58
C ASP A 13 15.10 11.56 -5.17
N CYS A 14 15.75 10.45 -4.82
CA CYS A 14 15.65 9.82 -3.52
C CYS A 14 17.02 9.81 -2.85
N ASN A 15 17.03 10.15 -1.57
CA ASN A 15 18.25 10.01 -0.78
C ASN A 15 18.60 8.52 -0.64
N ARG A 16 19.84 8.18 -0.99
CA ARG A 16 20.33 6.82 -0.80
C ARG A 16 20.80 6.66 0.64
N VAL A 17 20.05 5.89 1.40
CA VAL A 17 20.45 5.49 2.75
C VAL A 17 21.18 4.14 2.70
N ASP A 18 22.06 3.92 3.67
CA ASP A 18 22.60 2.57 3.91
C ASP A 18 21.49 1.72 4.54
N TYR A 19 20.74 1.03 3.71
CA TYR A 19 19.55 0.27 4.10
C TYR A 19 19.86 -0.92 5.04
N THR A 20 21.11 -1.16 5.36
CA THR A 20 21.50 -2.20 6.34
C THR A 20 21.42 -1.72 7.79
N LYS A 21 21.23 -0.41 8.04
CA LYS A 21 21.27 0.20 9.36
C LYS A 21 19.90 0.50 9.98
N PRO A 22 18.93 1.10 9.24
CA PRO A 22 17.64 1.42 9.84
C PRO A 22 16.85 0.15 10.15
N ARG A 23 16.00 0.22 11.17
CA ARG A 23 15.04 -0.83 11.46
C ARG A 23 13.85 -0.74 10.49
N ILE A 24 13.54 -1.84 9.83
CA ILE A 24 12.49 -1.93 8.82
C ILE A 24 11.44 -2.95 9.28
N ALA A 25 10.17 -2.53 9.33
CA ALA A 25 9.05 -3.44 9.48
C ALA A 25 8.51 -3.82 8.08
N VAL A 26 8.47 -5.10 7.77
CA VAL A 26 7.69 -5.61 6.64
C VAL A 26 6.42 -6.21 7.21
N TYR A 27 5.27 -5.67 6.87
CA TYR A 27 4.03 -6.05 7.55
C TYR A 27 2.89 -6.35 6.59
N THR A 28 2.03 -7.24 7.05
CA THR A 28 0.76 -7.61 6.41
C THR A 28 -0.34 -7.72 7.45
N CYS A 29 -1.59 -7.61 7.00
CA CYS A 29 -2.76 -7.78 7.85
C CYS A 29 -3.77 -8.72 7.19
N VAL A 30 -4.06 -9.84 7.84
CA VAL A 30 -5.05 -10.81 7.36
C VAL A 30 -6.09 -11.06 8.45
N LEU A 31 -7.34 -10.75 8.13
CA LEU A 31 -8.49 -10.84 9.02
C LEU A 31 -9.57 -11.75 8.44
N GLY A 32 -10.26 -12.48 9.30
CA GLY A 32 -11.35 -13.38 8.91
C GLY A 32 -10.92 -14.54 8.02
N GLY A 33 -9.64 -14.93 8.05
CA GLY A 33 -9.13 -16.05 7.25
C GLY A 33 -9.18 -15.80 5.73
N TYR A 34 -9.15 -14.54 5.30
CA TYR A 34 -9.38 -14.15 3.91
C TYR A 34 -8.30 -14.66 2.94
N ASP A 35 -7.02 -14.71 3.37
CA ASP A 35 -5.91 -15.12 2.52
C ASP A 35 -4.97 -16.11 3.24
N LYS A 36 -4.28 -16.93 2.45
CA LYS A 36 -3.09 -17.65 2.92
C LYS A 36 -1.91 -16.72 2.91
N ILE A 37 -1.14 -16.74 4.00
CA ILE A 37 0.06 -15.92 4.12
C ILE A 37 1.17 -16.46 3.23
N ALA A 38 1.78 -15.57 2.47
CA ALA A 38 2.94 -15.87 1.67
C ALA A 38 4.23 -15.72 2.50
N ARG A 39 4.98 -16.83 2.72
CA ARG A 39 6.21 -16.79 3.51
C ARG A 39 7.33 -16.05 2.79
N PRO A 40 8.11 -15.18 3.47
CA PRO A 40 9.29 -14.56 2.88
C PRO A 40 10.35 -15.63 2.55
N LEU A 41 11.12 -15.42 1.49
CA LEU A 41 12.24 -16.30 1.13
C LEU A 41 13.60 -15.82 1.67
N CYS A 42 13.68 -14.59 2.16
CA CYS A 42 14.91 -13.99 2.68
C CYS A 42 14.62 -13.26 3.98
N HIS A 43 15.50 -13.45 4.96
CA HIS A 43 15.49 -12.75 6.25
C HIS A 43 16.74 -11.87 6.36
N PHE A 44 16.64 -10.77 7.12
CA PHE A 44 17.73 -9.81 7.31
C PHE A 44 17.72 -9.32 8.76
N ASP A 45 18.90 -9.08 9.35
CA ASP A 45 19.07 -8.75 10.77
C ASP A 45 18.34 -7.46 11.20
N ASN A 46 18.09 -6.54 10.27
CA ASN A 46 17.41 -5.28 10.53
C ASN A 46 15.98 -5.22 10.00
N VAL A 47 15.40 -6.37 9.65
CA VAL A 47 14.02 -6.49 9.14
C VAL A 47 13.23 -7.44 10.03
N ASP A 48 12.13 -6.96 10.55
CA ASP A 48 11.13 -7.78 11.22
C ASP A 48 9.91 -7.95 10.30
N PHE A 49 9.48 -9.19 10.09
CA PHE A 49 8.24 -9.50 9.39
C PHE A 49 7.11 -9.58 10.41
N LEU A 50 6.06 -8.75 10.24
CA LEU A 50 4.94 -8.64 11.17
C LEU A 50 3.65 -9.10 10.50
N LEU A 51 2.96 -10.04 11.12
CA LEU A 51 1.63 -10.49 10.70
C LEU A 51 0.59 -10.02 11.72
N PHE A 52 -0.24 -9.09 11.31
CA PHE A 52 -1.39 -8.64 12.10
C PHE A 52 -2.64 -9.45 11.74
N THR A 53 -3.35 -9.94 12.76
CA THR A 53 -4.51 -10.80 12.56
C THR A 53 -5.52 -10.68 13.72
N ASP A 54 -6.76 -11.11 13.47
CA ASP A 54 -7.81 -11.25 14.49
C ASP A 54 -7.68 -12.56 15.29
N HIS A 55 -7.01 -13.59 14.74
CA HIS A 55 -6.86 -14.92 15.35
C HIS A 55 -5.40 -15.40 15.36
N PRO A 56 -4.53 -14.85 16.22
CA PRO A 56 -3.10 -15.20 16.25
C PRO A 56 -2.80 -16.70 16.39
N GLN A 57 -3.67 -17.44 17.07
CA GLN A 57 -3.53 -18.88 17.26
C GLN A 57 -3.64 -19.69 15.96
N ASP A 58 -4.35 -19.18 14.97
CA ASP A 58 -4.57 -19.88 13.69
C ASP A 58 -3.38 -19.74 12.73
N TYR A 59 -2.44 -18.84 13.06
CA TYR A 59 -1.27 -18.54 12.24
C TYR A 59 0.07 -18.98 12.86
N GLN A 60 0.04 -19.81 13.92
CA GLN A 60 1.26 -20.24 14.62
C GLN A 60 2.24 -21.00 13.72
N GLU A 61 1.77 -21.62 12.65
CA GLU A 61 2.64 -22.24 11.66
C GLU A 61 3.58 -21.25 10.94
N TYR A 62 3.31 -19.95 10.99
CA TYR A 62 4.11 -18.88 10.40
C TYR A 62 5.07 -18.20 11.41
N ALA A 63 5.11 -18.67 12.66
CA ALA A 63 5.87 -18.02 13.74
C ALA A 63 7.40 -18.04 13.53
N ASP A 64 7.90 -18.95 12.69
CA ASP A 64 9.32 -18.96 12.31
C ASP A 64 9.70 -17.82 11.35
N ASP A 65 8.73 -17.27 10.61
CA ASP A 65 8.93 -16.23 9.62
C ASP A 65 8.38 -14.87 10.05
N TYR A 66 7.32 -14.87 10.86
CA TYR A 66 6.58 -13.66 11.25
C TYR A 66 6.44 -13.54 12.77
N GLN A 67 6.59 -12.34 13.26
CA GLN A 67 6.03 -11.97 14.56
C GLN A 67 4.52 -11.81 14.40
N ILE A 68 3.74 -12.68 15.03
CA ILE A 68 2.27 -12.71 14.93
C ILE A 68 1.69 -11.81 16.00
N ILE A 69 0.88 -10.82 15.58
CA ILE A 69 0.33 -9.78 16.44
C ILE A 69 -1.19 -9.77 16.32
N GLY A 70 -1.87 -9.94 17.46
CA GLY A 70 -3.32 -9.79 17.53
C GLY A 70 -3.73 -8.33 17.49
N LEU A 71 -4.76 -7.99 16.70
CA LEU A 71 -5.33 -6.66 16.70
C LEU A 71 -6.26 -6.45 17.90
N GLU A 72 -6.29 -5.23 18.42
CA GLU A 72 -7.14 -4.82 19.53
C GLU A 72 -8.63 -4.90 19.16
N ALA A 73 -9.46 -5.28 20.17
CA ALA A 73 -10.89 -5.48 19.96
C ALA A 73 -11.61 -4.23 19.43
N ASP A 74 -11.21 -3.05 19.86
CA ASP A 74 -11.81 -1.78 19.41
C ASP A 74 -11.59 -1.56 17.90
N LEU A 75 -10.41 -1.93 17.38
CA LEU A 75 -10.14 -1.85 15.95
C LEU A 75 -10.95 -2.90 15.18
N LEU A 76 -11.00 -4.13 15.68
CA LEU A 76 -11.77 -5.22 15.08
C LEU A 76 -13.28 -4.95 15.06
N SER A 77 -13.82 -4.20 16.04
CA SER A 77 -15.23 -3.82 16.09
C SER A 77 -15.69 -2.98 14.89
N LYS A 78 -14.76 -2.34 14.18
CA LYS A 78 -15.04 -1.58 12.95
C LYS A 78 -15.32 -2.50 11.73
N GLY A 79 -15.05 -3.78 11.84
CA GLY A 79 -15.13 -4.78 10.77
C GLY A 79 -13.82 -4.94 10.01
N ASN A 80 -13.65 -6.12 9.39
CA ASN A 80 -12.37 -6.55 8.83
C ASN A 80 -11.78 -5.60 7.79
N ILE A 81 -12.61 -5.04 6.90
CA ILE A 81 -12.14 -4.11 5.86
C ILE A 81 -11.55 -2.85 6.49
N LEU A 82 -12.28 -2.24 7.43
CA LEU A 82 -11.85 -1.00 8.06
C LEU A 82 -10.63 -1.25 8.97
N ALA A 83 -10.62 -2.33 9.74
CA ALA A 83 -9.48 -2.66 10.59
C ALA A 83 -8.20 -2.91 9.79
N ASN A 84 -8.29 -3.67 8.68
CA ASN A 84 -7.15 -3.89 7.80
C ASN A 84 -6.63 -2.58 7.19
N ARG A 85 -7.51 -1.72 6.68
CA ARG A 85 -7.12 -0.45 6.05
C ARG A 85 -6.62 0.57 7.06
N TYR A 86 -7.16 0.58 8.28
CA TYR A 86 -6.64 1.41 9.35
C TYR A 86 -5.16 1.10 9.63
N LEU A 87 -4.83 -0.19 9.83
CA LEU A 87 -3.45 -0.60 10.01
C LEU A 87 -2.57 -0.24 8.80
N LYS A 88 -3.08 -0.44 7.59
CA LYS A 88 -2.36 -0.15 6.34
C LYS A 88 -1.96 1.32 6.23
N PHE A 89 -2.82 2.23 6.68
CA PHE A 89 -2.64 3.67 6.54
C PHE A 89 -2.04 4.37 7.78
N HIS A 90 -1.97 3.68 8.94
CA HIS A 90 -1.38 4.25 10.14
C HIS A 90 -0.16 3.44 10.67
N PRO A 91 0.80 3.06 9.80
CA PRO A 91 1.92 2.23 10.24
C PRO A 91 2.73 2.87 11.37
N ALA A 92 2.83 4.20 11.41
CA ALA A 92 3.55 4.93 12.45
C ALA A 92 2.96 4.74 13.86
N GLU A 93 1.66 4.43 13.98
CA GLU A 93 1.03 4.15 15.27
C GLU A 93 1.42 2.78 15.83
N PHE A 94 1.54 1.78 14.94
CA PHE A 94 1.77 0.39 15.31
C PHE A 94 3.26 0.00 15.35
N MET A 95 4.10 0.72 14.60
CA MET A 95 5.51 0.38 14.39
C MET A 95 6.44 1.51 14.85
N LYS A 96 6.24 2.02 16.07
CA LYS A 96 6.95 3.18 16.65
C LYS A 96 8.47 3.00 16.76
N ASP A 97 8.93 1.74 16.88
CA ASP A 97 10.35 1.41 17.04
C ASP A 97 11.08 1.21 15.70
N TYR A 98 10.40 1.42 14.59
CA TYR A 98 10.95 1.26 13.25
C TYR A 98 11.18 2.62 12.59
N ASP A 99 12.11 2.65 11.64
CA ASP A 99 12.40 3.82 10.82
C ASP A 99 11.53 3.82 9.55
N TYR A 100 11.34 2.64 8.96
CA TYR A 100 10.59 2.43 7.74
C TYR A 100 9.61 1.28 7.88
N ALA A 101 8.51 1.36 7.15
CA ALA A 101 7.56 0.27 7.01
C ALA A 101 7.33 -0.08 5.55
N ILE A 102 7.21 -1.38 5.27
CA ILE A 102 6.85 -1.92 3.96
C ILE A 102 5.58 -2.75 4.13
N TYR A 103 4.44 -2.17 3.74
CA TYR A 103 3.20 -2.92 3.66
C TYR A 103 3.22 -3.85 2.46
N MET A 104 2.72 -5.05 2.65
CA MET A 104 2.43 -6.00 1.56
C MET A 104 1.08 -6.65 1.79
N ASP A 105 0.26 -6.81 0.75
CA ASP A 105 -0.96 -7.63 0.82
C ASP A 105 -0.58 -9.08 1.19
N GLY A 106 -1.49 -9.82 1.86
CA GLY A 106 -1.20 -11.15 2.42
C GLY A 106 -0.72 -12.19 1.40
N ASN A 107 -1.07 -12.03 0.13
CA ASN A 107 -0.63 -12.88 -0.97
C ASN A 107 0.68 -12.42 -1.64
N VAL A 108 1.39 -11.46 -1.08
CA VAL A 108 2.69 -10.99 -1.57
C VAL A 108 3.80 -11.46 -0.64
N ARG A 109 4.90 -11.98 -1.19
CA ARG A 109 6.08 -12.36 -0.42
C ARG A 109 7.35 -11.66 -0.89
N SER A 110 8.27 -11.45 0.03
CA SER A 110 9.63 -11.03 -0.25
C SER A 110 10.42 -12.21 -0.82
N VAL A 111 11.08 -11.99 -1.97
CA VAL A 111 11.92 -13.01 -2.63
C VAL A 111 13.36 -12.55 -2.85
N GLY A 112 13.70 -11.33 -2.47
CA GLY A 112 15.03 -10.75 -2.67
C GLY A 112 15.37 -9.65 -1.68
N GLU A 113 16.30 -8.77 -2.03
CA GLU A 113 16.81 -7.66 -1.20
C GLU A 113 15.74 -6.58 -1.00
N ILE A 114 14.75 -6.88 -0.13
CA ILE A 114 13.58 -6.02 0.14
C ILE A 114 13.99 -4.67 0.75
N ARG A 115 15.07 -4.66 1.58
CA ARG A 115 15.55 -3.45 2.26
C ARG A 115 15.88 -2.31 1.31
N SER A 116 16.41 -2.63 0.15
CA SER A 116 16.79 -1.62 -0.85
C SER A 116 15.60 -0.86 -1.45
N MET A 117 14.35 -1.29 -1.18
CA MET A 117 13.15 -0.57 -1.60
C MET A 117 13.00 0.77 -0.87
N ILE A 118 13.52 0.91 0.35
CA ILE A 118 13.48 2.20 1.06
C ILE A 118 14.28 3.30 0.34
N ASN A 119 15.28 2.95 -0.48
CA ASN A 119 16.02 3.89 -1.32
C ASN A 119 15.21 4.44 -2.50
N ARG A 120 13.94 4.05 -2.61
CA ARG A 120 12.98 4.60 -3.56
C ARG A 120 12.03 5.60 -2.91
N ILE A 121 12.13 5.79 -1.61
CA ILE A 121 11.31 6.73 -0.85
C ILE A 121 11.91 8.15 -1.03
N PRO A 122 11.18 9.10 -1.63
CA PRO A 122 11.63 10.48 -1.74
C PRO A 122 11.35 11.25 -0.45
N ASP A 123 12.22 12.19 -0.09
CA ASP A 123 12.04 13.03 1.10
C ASP A 123 10.76 13.86 1.05
N GLN A 124 10.35 14.26 -0.15
CA GLN A 124 9.17 15.11 -0.35
C GLN A 124 7.87 14.45 0.13
N THR A 125 7.67 13.17 -0.18
CA THR A 125 6.42 12.46 0.14
C THR A 125 6.60 11.41 1.23
N GLY A 126 7.82 10.91 1.41
CA GLY A 126 8.10 9.81 2.34
C GLY A 126 7.43 8.48 1.97
N ILE A 127 6.91 8.34 0.75
CA ILE A 127 6.15 7.16 0.29
C ILE A 127 6.67 6.69 -1.07
N ALA A 128 6.80 5.36 -1.23
CA ALA A 128 7.08 4.75 -2.53
C ALA A 128 6.13 3.58 -2.82
N MET A 129 5.67 3.50 -4.07
CA MET A 129 4.71 2.51 -4.54
C MET A 129 5.06 2.07 -5.97
N HIS A 130 4.49 0.96 -6.44
CA HIS A 130 4.57 0.60 -7.85
C HIS A 130 3.65 1.51 -8.70
N ASN A 131 4.02 1.74 -9.95
CA ASN A 131 3.08 2.30 -10.91
C ASN A 131 1.95 1.30 -11.16
N HIS A 132 0.76 1.81 -11.47
CA HIS A 132 -0.33 0.93 -11.88
C HIS A 132 -0.05 0.35 -13.27
N ARG A 133 -0.17 -0.97 -13.40
CA ARG A 133 0.23 -1.72 -14.58
C ARG A 133 -0.51 -1.34 -15.87
N GLU A 134 -1.81 -1.08 -15.75
CA GLU A 134 -2.72 -1.01 -16.91
C GLU A 134 -3.36 0.37 -17.09
N ARG A 135 -3.35 1.23 -16.06
CA ARG A 135 -4.11 2.49 -16.05
C ARG A 135 -3.33 3.62 -15.41
N ASP A 136 -3.58 4.81 -15.91
CA ASP A 136 -3.10 6.08 -15.37
C ASP A 136 -4.26 7.02 -15.00
N ASP A 137 -5.48 6.48 -15.01
CA ASP A 137 -6.71 7.21 -14.81
C ASP A 137 -7.68 6.47 -13.90
N ILE A 138 -8.11 7.15 -12.81
CA ILE A 138 -9.01 6.55 -11.82
C ILE A 138 -10.41 6.31 -12.37
N TYR A 139 -10.87 7.10 -13.34
CA TYR A 139 -12.21 6.91 -13.92
C TYR A 139 -12.26 5.60 -14.71
N SER A 140 -11.19 5.28 -15.43
CA SER A 140 -11.01 3.99 -16.10
C SER A 140 -10.90 2.83 -15.13
N GLU A 141 -10.18 3.03 -13.98
CA GLU A 141 -10.10 2.01 -12.93
C GLU A 141 -11.46 1.81 -12.24
N ALA A 142 -12.19 2.88 -11.97
CA ALA A 142 -13.54 2.80 -11.41
C ALA A 142 -14.49 2.00 -12.32
N GLN A 143 -14.38 2.18 -13.64
CA GLN A 143 -15.12 1.37 -14.62
C GLN A 143 -14.75 -0.10 -14.53
N ALA A 144 -13.45 -0.42 -14.45
CA ALA A 144 -12.97 -1.79 -14.30
C ALA A 144 -13.45 -2.42 -12.99
N CYS A 145 -13.41 -1.69 -11.87
CA CYS A 145 -13.97 -2.15 -10.59
C CYS A 145 -15.46 -2.52 -10.72
N ARG A 146 -16.25 -1.70 -11.36
CA ARG A 146 -17.68 -1.98 -11.58
C ARG A 146 -17.90 -3.23 -12.46
N LEU A 147 -17.16 -3.37 -13.56
CA LEU A 147 -17.25 -4.53 -14.44
C LEU A 147 -16.83 -5.83 -13.76
N LEU A 148 -15.81 -5.76 -12.90
CA LEU A 148 -15.28 -6.90 -12.15
C LEU A 148 -16.00 -7.13 -10.82
N ARG A 149 -17.06 -6.36 -10.52
CA ARG A 149 -17.84 -6.41 -9.27
C ARG A 149 -16.95 -6.25 -8.01
N ARG A 150 -15.98 -5.34 -8.09
CA ARG A 150 -15.09 -5.00 -6.98
C ARG A 150 -15.56 -3.72 -6.30
N GLY A 151 -16.13 -3.85 -5.12
CA GLY A 151 -16.72 -2.74 -4.35
C GLY A 151 -18.17 -2.45 -4.74
N ASP A 152 -18.77 -1.48 -4.05
CA ASP A 152 -20.14 -1.03 -4.30
C ASP A 152 -20.19 -0.10 -5.53
N PRO A 153 -20.93 -0.47 -6.61
CA PRO A 153 -20.95 0.31 -7.84
C PRO A 153 -21.59 1.70 -7.68
N GLU A 154 -22.53 1.88 -6.75
CA GLU A 154 -23.17 3.18 -6.50
C GLU A 154 -22.24 4.12 -5.74
N LYS A 155 -21.55 3.59 -4.73
CA LYS A 155 -20.52 4.33 -3.98
C LYS A 155 -19.34 4.72 -4.87
N ILE A 156 -18.87 3.82 -5.73
CA ILE A 156 -17.82 4.13 -6.71
C ILE A 156 -18.30 5.24 -7.67
N ALA A 157 -19.53 5.19 -8.15
CA ALA A 157 -20.06 6.21 -9.05
C ALA A 157 -20.16 7.58 -8.34
N ALA A 158 -20.65 7.62 -7.09
CA ALA A 158 -20.74 8.83 -6.30
C ALA A 158 -19.35 9.43 -6.00
N GLN A 159 -18.37 8.59 -5.69
CA GLN A 159 -16.98 8.99 -5.50
C GLN A 159 -16.41 9.65 -6.76
N MET A 160 -16.58 9.04 -7.92
CA MET A 160 -16.08 9.59 -9.19
C MET A 160 -16.77 10.90 -9.56
N GLU A 161 -18.06 11.04 -9.29
CA GLU A 161 -18.79 12.28 -9.54
C GLU A 161 -18.27 13.41 -8.62
N ARG A 162 -18.06 13.12 -7.34
CA ARG A 162 -17.47 14.09 -6.40
C ARG A 162 -16.09 14.56 -6.86
N TYR A 163 -15.26 13.67 -7.39
CA TYR A 163 -13.93 14.01 -7.90
C TYR A 163 -14.00 14.89 -9.14
N ARG A 164 -14.92 14.63 -10.08
CA ARG A 164 -15.15 15.51 -11.24
C ARG A 164 -15.57 16.91 -10.80
N GLN A 165 -16.50 17.00 -9.85
CA GLN A 165 -16.96 18.29 -9.30
C GLN A 165 -15.84 19.06 -8.61
N ALA A 166 -14.88 18.36 -8.01
CA ALA A 166 -13.67 18.95 -7.43
C ALA A 166 -12.61 19.33 -8.48
N GLY A 167 -12.86 19.07 -9.77
CA GLY A 167 -11.92 19.39 -10.85
C GLY A 167 -10.76 18.39 -10.99
N PHE A 168 -10.88 17.17 -10.44
CA PHE A 168 -9.84 16.16 -10.58
C PHE A 168 -9.70 15.72 -12.05
N PRO A 169 -8.50 15.86 -12.66
CA PRO A 169 -8.34 15.60 -14.09
C PRO A 169 -8.27 14.11 -14.41
N GLU A 170 -8.63 13.77 -15.65
CA GLU A 170 -8.30 12.49 -16.26
C GLU A 170 -6.77 12.35 -16.40
N HIS A 171 -6.28 11.12 -16.42
CA HIS A 171 -4.85 10.81 -16.63
C HIS A 171 -3.89 11.47 -15.62
N TYR A 172 -4.33 11.69 -14.39
CA TYR A 172 -3.46 12.23 -13.32
C TYR A 172 -2.31 11.26 -12.95
N GLY A 173 -2.45 10.00 -13.30
CA GLY A 173 -1.55 8.92 -12.93
C GLY A 173 -2.12 8.07 -11.81
N MET A 174 -1.58 6.86 -11.66
CA MET A 174 -1.99 5.91 -10.62
C MET A 174 -0.82 5.09 -10.10
N ASN A 175 -0.88 4.76 -8.81
CA ASN A 175 -0.01 3.79 -8.18
C ASN A 175 -0.80 2.52 -7.80
N GLU A 176 -0.09 1.41 -7.64
CA GLU A 176 -0.64 0.15 -7.11
C GLU A 176 -0.49 0.10 -5.59
N ALA A 177 -1.60 -0.09 -4.87
CA ALA A 177 -1.63 -0.07 -3.40
C ALA A 177 -1.27 -1.42 -2.73
N THR A 178 -0.82 -2.39 -3.51
CA THR A 178 -0.47 -3.75 -3.04
C THR A 178 0.80 -3.79 -2.19
N VAL A 179 1.77 -2.91 -2.50
CA VAL A 179 3.01 -2.72 -1.73
C VAL A 179 3.23 -1.22 -1.52
N ILE A 180 3.41 -0.81 -0.27
CA ILE A 180 3.63 0.58 0.11
C ILE A 180 4.86 0.63 1.01
N CYS A 181 5.90 1.36 0.59
CA CYS A 181 7.03 1.69 1.43
C CYS A 181 6.83 3.09 2.01
N SER A 182 6.99 3.26 3.30
CA SER A 182 6.82 4.54 3.99
C SER A 182 7.95 4.82 4.98
N ASP A 183 8.38 6.07 5.03
CA ASP A 183 9.25 6.61 6.08
C ASP A 183 8.35 7.00 7.27
N LEU A 184 8.52 6.31 8.40
CA LEU A 184 7.69 6.48 9.60
C LEU A 184 8.02 7.75 10.38
N LYS A 185 9.11 8.43 10.04
CA LYS A 185 9.55 9.68 10.66
C LYS A 185 9.31 10.90 9.78
N ASN A 186 8.94 10.68 8.53
CA ASN A 186 8.61 11.74 7.60
C ASN A 186 7.17 12.23 7.86
N LYS A 187 7.06 13.50 8.27
CA LYS A 187 5.76 14.11 8.61
C LYS A 187 4.78 14.09 7.43
N THR A 188 5.27 14.37 6.21
CA THR A 188 4.43 14.35 5.01
C THR A 188 3.89 12.94 4.72
N SER A 189 4.71 11.90 4.93
CA SER A 189 4.26 10.51 4.80
C SER A 189 3.07 10.22 5.70
N ILE A 190 3.17 10.60 6.98
CA ILE A 190 2.11 10.39 7.97
C ILE A 190 0.86 11.16 7.57
N GLU A 191 0.97 12.45 7.25
CA GLU A 191 -0.15 13.31 6.86
C GLU A 191 -0.86 12.82 5.58
N LEU A 192 -0.11 12.30 4.59
CA LEU A 192 -0.68 11.74 3.37
C LEU A 192 -1.41 10.41 3.62
N LEU A 193 -0.88 9.56 4.47
CA LEU A 193 -1.53 8.30 4.83
C LEU A 193 -2.80 8.54 5.65
N ASP A 194 -2.79 9.51 6.57
CA ASP A 194 -3.97 9.94 7.32
C ASP A 194 -5.04 10.51 6.37
N ALA A 195 -4.65 11.40 5.45
CA ALA A 195 -5.56 11.94 4.44
C ALA A 195 -6.13 10.83 3.52
N TRP A 196 -5.33 9.80 3.23
CA TRP A 196 -5.80 8.65 2.46
C TRP A 196 -6.85 7.84 3.22
N TRP A 197 -6.65 7.66 4.53
CA TRP A 197 -7.65 7.05 5.39
C TRP A 197 -8.95 7.85 5.41
N ASP A 198 -8.88 9.15 5.62
CA ASP A 198 -10.07 10.02 5.68
C ASP A 198 -10.86 9.96 4.36
N GLU A 199 -10.16 10.03 3.22
CA GLU A 199 -10.79 9.92 1.90
C GLU A 199 -11.38 8.52 1.65
N PHE A 200 -10.70 7.48 2.10
CA PHE A 200 -11.18 6.10 2.02
C PHE A 200 -12.50 5.92 2.80
N ILE A 201 -12.58 6.48 4.01
CA ILE A 201 -13.81 6.45 4.82
C ILE A 201 -14.92 7.29 4.18
N GLN A 202 -14.60 8.50 3.72
CA GLN A 202 -15.57 9.39 3.11
C GLN A 202 -16.18 8.81 1.83
N SER A 203 -15.40 8.09 1.06
CA SER A 203 -15.85 7.53 -0.22
C SER A 203 -16.82 6.36 -0.08
N GLU A 204 -16.77 5.62 1.03
CA GLU A 204 -17.57 4.41 1.30
C GLU A 204 -17.49 3.34 0.18
N SER A 205 -16.68 3.55 -0.84
CA SER A 205 -16.49 2.59 -1.94
C SER A 205 -15.65 1.39 -1.55
N TYR A 206 -14.91 1.55 -0.44
CA TYR A 206 -13.90 0.60 0.07
C TYR A 206 -12.84 0.21 -0.97
N ARG A 207 -12.56 1.13 -1.89
CA ARG A 207 -11.51 1.01 -2.92
C ARG A 207 -10.40 2.03 -2.67
N ASP A 208 -9.42 1.63 -1.87
CA ASP A 208 -8.28 2.46 -1.46
C ASP A 208 -7.51 3.04 -2.66
N GLN A 209 -7.30 2.24 -3.70
CA GLN A 209 -6.59 2.65 -4.90
C GLN A 209 -7.27 3.78 -5.68
N LEU A 210 -8.60 3.91 -5.61
CA LEU A 210 -9.33 5.02 -6.23
C LEU A 210 -9.16 6.33 -5.45
N ALA A 211 -8.93 6.26 -4.14
CA ALA A 211 -8.79 7.43 -3.28
C ALA A 211 -7.40 8.08 -3.38
N TRP A 212 -6.35 7.29 -3.53
CA TRP A 212 -4.97 7.77 -3.44
C TRP A 212 -4.60 8.90 -4.40
N PRO A 213 -4.86 8.81 -5.73
CA PRO A 213 -4.51 9.90 -6.64
C PRO A 213 -5.26 11.20 -6.34
N PHE A 214 -6.50 11.12 -5.83
CA PHE A 214 -7.27 12.28 -5.42
C PHE A 214 -6.68 12.96 -4.18
N VAL A 215 -6.22 12.18 -3.21
CA VAL A 215 -5.50 12.71 -2.03
C VAL A 215 -4.24 13.46 -2.45
N LEU A 216 -3.46 12.90 -3.36
CA LEU A 216 -2.28 13.60 -3.91
C LEU A 216 -2.67 14.92 -4.58
N TYR A 217 -3.71 14.91 -5.41
CA TYR A 217 -4.22 16.10 -6.10
C TYR A 217 -4.65 17.20 -5.11
N GLN A 218 -5.40 16.84 -4.07
CA GLN A 218 -5.83 17.81 -3.05
C GLN A 218 -4.66 18.45 -2.30
N ASN A 219 -3.54 17.74 -2.19
CA ASN A 219 -2.31 18.24 -1.57
C ASN A 219 -1.33 18.90 -2.57
N GLY A 220 -1.72 19.04 -3.86
CA GLY A 220 -0.87 19.63 -4.88
C GLY A 220 0.37 18.78 -5.24
N ILE A 221 0.32 17.48 -5.01
CA ILE A 221 1.43 16.54 -5.19
C ILE A 221 1.18 15.71 -6.46
N PRO A 222 1.97 15.84 -7.51
CA PRO A 222 1.84 14.99 -8.69
C PRO A 222 2.18 13.53 -8.35
N VAL A 223 1.55 12.58 -9.04
CA VAL A 223 1.79 11.13 -8.80
C VAL A 223 3.27 10.76 -8.98
N GLU A 224 3.99 11.47 -9.84
CA GLU A 224 5.42 11.30 -10.09
C GLU A 224 6.30 11.65 -8.87
N ALA A 225 5.79 12.44 -7.92
CA ALA A 225 6.50 12.75 -6.67
C ALA A 225 6.46 11.60 -5.65
N VAL A 226 5.60 10.60 -5.86
CA VAL A 226 5.64 9.33 -5.12
C VAL A 226 6.79 8.50 -5.66
N GLY A 227 7.58 7.92 -4.75
CA GLY A 227 8.71 7.07 -5.12
C GLY A 227 8.28 5.87 -5.97
N ASN A 228 9.06 5.54 -7.00
CA ASN A 228 8.73 4.48 -7.94
C ASN A 228 9.45 3.16 -7.57
N LEU A 229 8.69 2.16 -7.14
CA LEU A 229 9.18 0.80 -6.87
C LEU A 229 9.32 -0.05 -8.13
N GLY A 230 8.84 0.41 -9.27
CA GLY A 230 8.86 -0.28 -10.56
C GLY A 230 7.58 -0.06 -11.36
N ASN A 231 7.60 -0.46 -12.62
CA ASN A 231 6.47 -0.29 -13.55
C ASN A 231 5.21 -1.06 -13.12
N ASN A 232 5.40 -2.16 -12.44
CA ASN A 232 4.33 -2.93 -11.80
C ASN A 232 4.94 -3.95 -10.83
N ILE A 233 4.11 -4.51 -9.95
CA ILE A 233 4.54 -5.47 -8.94
C ILE A 233 5.06 -6.79 -9.56
N TYR A 234 4.51 -7.23 -10.68
CA TYR A 234 4.88 -8.52 -11.31
C TYR A 234 6.27 -8.52 -11.95
N GLU A 235 6.83 -7.34 -12.19
CA GLU A 235 8.17 -7.15 -12.76
C GLU A 235 9.22 -6.79 -11.69
N ASN A 236 8.81 -6.64 -10.43
CA ASN A 236 9.74 -6.33 -9.34
C ASN A 236 10.45 -7.61 -8.87
N PRO A 237 11.79 -7.73 -9.01
CA PRO A 237 12.52 -8.95 -8.66
C PRO A 237 12.65 -9.19 -7.14
N LYS A 238 12.10 -8.32 -6.30
CA LYS A 238 12.20 -8.40 -4.84
C LYS A 238 10.95 -8.94 -4.17
N VAL A 239 9.84 -8.93 -4.90
CA VAL A 239 8.54 -9.40 -4.42
C VAL A 239 7.88 -10.32 -5.43
N GLU A 240 7.07 -11.23 -4.96
CA GLU A 240 6.28 -12.13 -5.79
C GLU A 240 4.83 -12.17 -5.30
N MET A 241 3.91 -12.01 -6.23
CA MET A 241 2.48 -12.13 -5.94
C MET A 241 2.04 -13.58 -6.12
N MET A 242 1.53 -14.17 -5.04
CA MET A 242 0.94 -15.50 -5.05
C MET A 242 -0.50 -15.45 -5.54
N ARG A 243 -1.01 -16.55 -6.05
CA ARG A 243 -2.45 -16.64 -6.36
C ARG A 243 -3.25 -16.70 -5.07
N HIS A 244 -4.38 -15.98 -5.05
CA HIS A 244 -5.36 -16.17 -3.98
C HIS A 244 -5.76 -17.66 -3.89
N ALA A 245 -5.98 -18.15 -2.67
CA ALA A 245 -6.33 -19.53 -2.41
C ALA A 245 -7.76 -19.85 -2.84
#